data_89b1f853151d95332acc19b041e62f1a
#
_entry.id   89b1f853151d95332acc19b041e62f1a
#
_cell.length_a   1.000
_cell.length_b   1.000
_cell.length_c   1.000
_cell.angle_alpha   90.00
_cell.angle_beta   90.00
_cell.angle_gamma   90.00
#
_symmetry.space_group_name_H-M   'P 1'
#
loop_
_entity.id
_entity.type
_entity.pdbx_description
1 polymer ?
#
loop_
_entity_poly.entity_id
_entity_poly.type
_entity_poly.pdbx_seq_one_letter_code
_entity_poly.pdbx_strand_id
1 'polypeptide(L)'
;AYYDLIIDATNQVLPQANLRVIQTNTIITEHDFKKIQSVCNELLAEKKRRIFHDKLISFMDPQLFEKNHYENSVEDMIRYMAEKLVALGIAPEAFTDSVLEREAVTPTSFDNKVAIPHSIVCSTQKNIGFVIVNEKPLRWGTFDVQIIMMIGVNHQQRMDFKYVYSNLL
;
A
#
# COMPACT_ATOMS: atom_id res chain seq x y z
N ALA A 1 11.75 21.79 16.78
CA ALA A 1 11.37 21.83 15.35
C ALA A 1 12.25 20.82 14.62
N TYR A 2 11.63 19.97 13.79
CA TYR A 2 12.37 19.02 12.95
C TYR A 2 12.48 19.60 11.56
N TYR A 3 13.68 19.69 11.04
CA TYR A 3 13.97 20.18 9.69
C TYR A 3 14.42 19.00 8.84
N ASP A 4 13.92 18.87 7.62
CA ASP A 4 14.33 17.84 6.66
C ASP A 4 15.52 18.31 5.79
N LEU A 5 15.73 19.64 5.70
CA LEU A 5 16.75 20.30 4.88
C LEU A 5 17.24 21.58 5.55
N ILE A 6 18.52 21.84 5.46
CA ILE A 6 19.17 23.11 5.83
C ILE A 6 19.77 23.73 4.58
N ILE A 7 19.49 24.99 4.33
CA ILE A 7 20.18 25.81 3.33
C ILE A 7 21.16 26.70 4.09
N ASP A 8 22.45 26.45 3.90
CA ASP A 8 23.52 27.20 4.56
C ASP A 8 24.19 28.19 3.60
N ALA A 9 24.02 29.47 3.88
CA ALA A 9 24.62 30.58 3.15
C ALA A 9 25.84 31.18 3.89
N THR A 10 26.29 30.58 4.99
CA THR A 10 27.30 31.18 5.88
C THR A 10 28.68 30.63 5.66
N ASN A 11 28.86 29.57 4.85
CA ASN A 11 30.12 28.82 4.68
C ASN A 11 30.69 28.27 6.00
N GLN A 12 29.89 28.16 7.06
CA GLN A 12 30.34 27.55 8.31
C GLN A 12 30.15 26.03 8.23
N VAL A 13 31.06 25.28 8.85
CA VAL A 13 30.88 23.83 9.00
C VAL A 13 29.83 23.57 10.06
N LEU A 14 28.61 23.31 9.67
CA LEU A 14 27.57 22.87 10.60
C LEU A 14 27.91 21.47 11.12
N PRO A 15 27.73 21.19 12.42
CA PRO A 15 27.87 19.84 12.93
C PRO A 15 26.91 18.91 12.17
N GLN A 16 27.48 17.86 11.59
CA GLN A 16 26.72 16.85 10.83
C GLN A 16 25.78 16.08 11.78
N ALA A 17 24.62 16.61 12.03
CA ALA A 17 23.47 15.82 12.41
C ALA A 17 22.87 15.26 11.09
N ASN A 18 22.17 14.13 11.11
CA ASN A 18 21.57 13.41 9.98
C ASN A 18 20.65 14.25 9.06
N LEU A 19 21.04 15.49 8.76
CA LEU A 19 20.30 16.47 7.99
C LEU A 19 20.99 16.69 6.66
N ARG A 20 20.19 16.79 5.58
CA ARG A 20 20.73 17.24 4.29
C ARG A 20 21.02 18.74 4.36
N VAL A 21 22.25 19.12 4.03
CA VAL A 21 22.70 20.51 3.99
C VAL A 21 23.04 20.89 2.55
N ILE A 22 22.45 21.97 2.06
CA ILE A 22 22.82 22.58 0.78
C ILE A 22 23.61 23.86 1.08
N GLN A 23 24.85 23.90 0.64
CA GLN A 23 25.69 25.10 0.66
C GLN A 23 25.28 26.02 -0.50
N THR A 24 25.03 27.28 -0.21
CA THR A 24 24.76 28.33 -1.20
C THR A 24 25.60 29.55 -0.92
N ASN A 25 25.67 30.45 -1.88
CA ASN A 25 26.21 31.79 -1.62
C ASN A 25 25.17 32.66 -0.92
N THR A 26 25.63 33.80 -0.34
CA THR A 26 24.77 34.80 0.29
C THR A 26 23.69 35.33 -0.69
N ILE A 27 24.03 35.40 -1.97
CA ILE A 27 23.08 35.70 -3.05
C ILE A 27 22.75 34.40 -3.76
N ILE A 28 21.47 33.97 -3.66
CA ILE A 28 20.99 32.76 -4.31
C ILE A 28 20.88 32.99 -5.80
N THR A 29 21.56 32.16 -6.59
CA THR A 29 21.48 32.16 -8.05
C THR A 29 20.37 31.24 -8.56
N GLU A 30 20.05 31.35 -9.86
CA GLU A 30 19.11 30.41 -10.49
C GLU A 30 19.59 28.96 -10.41
N HIS A 31 20.90 28.73 -10.48
CA HIS A 31 21.50 27.42 -10.30
C HIS A 31 21.25 26.85 -8.89
N ASP A 32 21.44 27.67 -7.86
CA ASP A 32 21.19 27.30 -6.47
C ASP A 32 19.71 26.97 -6.27
N PHE A 33 18.82 27.76 -6.87
CA PHE A 33 17.37 27.51 -6.80
C PHE A 33 17.00 26.16 -7.41
N LYS A 34 17.51 25.82 -8.60
CA LYS A 34 17.29 24.51 -9.25
C LYS A 34 17.80 23.36 -8.39
N LYS A 35 18.99 23.52 -7.78
CA LYS A 35 19.56 22.52 -6.87
C LYS A 35 18.69 22.31 -5.63
N ILE A 36 18.24 23.38 -5.00
CA ILE A 36 17.35 23.33 -3.84
C ILE A 36 16.03 22.63 -4.22
N GLN A 37 15.45 23.02 -5.35
CA GLN A 37 14.22 22.43 -5.85
C GLN A 37 14.34 20.91 -6.11
N SER A 38 15.47 20.48 -6.71
CA SER A 38 15.75 19.05 -6.92
C SER A 38 15.80 18.27 -5.61
N VAL A 39 16.55 18.78 -4.62
CA VAL A 39 16.67 18.12 -3.31
C VAL A 39 15.35 18.11 -2.56
N CYS A 40 14.56 19.19 -2.63
CA CYS A 40 13.22 19.23 -2.05
C CYS A 40 12.30 18.16 -2.67
N ASN A 41 12.33 18.01 -4.01
CA ASN A 41 11.53 17.00 -4.70
C ASN A 41 11.95 15.57 -4.31
N GLU A 42 13.25 15.30 -4.18
CA GLU A 42 13.76 14.02 -3.69
C GLU A 42 13.28 13.71 -2.27
N LEU A 43 13.41 14.66 -1.34
CA LEU A 43 12.96 14.51 0.04
C LEU A 43 11.45 14.28 0.13
N LEU A 44 10.66 14.99 -0.67
CA LEU A 44 9.22 14.79 -0.75
C LEU A 44 8.87 13.39 -1.29
N ALA A 45 9.60 12.91 -2.30
CA ALA A 45 9.39 11.57 -2.86
C ALA A 45 9.79 10.48 -1.84
N GLU A 46 10.89 10.64 -1.12
CA GLU A 46 11.31 9.74 -0.03
C GLU A 46 10.28 9.71 1.10
N LYS A 47 9.78 10.87 1.51
CA LYS A 47 8.75 10.99 2.55
C LYS A 47 7.43 10.31 2.13
N LYS A 48 7.00 10.51 0.88
CA LYS A 48 5.81 9.84 0.33
C LYS A 48 5.98 8.32 0.31
N ARG A 49 7.14 7.82 -0.14
CA ARG A 49 7.44 6.37 -0.14
C ARG A 49 7.43 5.79 1.26
N ARG A 50 8.02 6.46 2.24
CA ARG A 50 8.01 6.02 3.63
C ARG A 50 6.61 5.96 4.20
N ILE A 51 5.80 7.01 4.02
CA ILE A 51 4.41 7.04 4.47
C ILE A 51 3.60 5.92 3.81
N PHE A 52 3.77 5.70 2.51
CA PHE A 52 3.13 4.60 1.79
C PHE A 52 3.53 3.25 2.36
N HIS A 53 4.82 2.99 2.54
CA HIS A 53 5.35 1.77 3.12
C HIS A 53 4.80 1.52 4.52
N ASP A 54 4.86 2.52 5.41
CA ASP A 54 4.40 2.38 6.80
C ASP A 54 2.89 2.08 6.86
N LYS A 55 2.09 2.74 6.01
CA LYS A 55 0.65 2.46 5.90
C LYS A 55 0.38 1.07 5.31
N LEU A 56 1.09 0.68 4.25
CA LEU A 56 0.94 -0.65 3.65
C LEU A 56 1.28 -1.74 4.67
N ILE A 57 2.40 -1.62 5.38
CA ILE A 57 2.81 -2.57 6.42
C ILE A 57 1.79 -2.63 7.55
N SER A 58 1.18 -1.50 7.93
CA SER A 58 0.15 -1.49 8.98
C SER A 58 -1.10 -2.30 8.62
N PHE A 59 -1.34 -2.58 7.34
CA PHE A 59 -2.44 -3.44 6.88
C PHE A 59 -2.05 -4.92 6.85
N MET A 60 -0.76 -5.24 6.93
CA MET A 60 -0.27 -6.62 6.84
C MET A 60 -0.23 -7.28 8.22
N ASP A 61 -0.68 -8.52 8.25
CA ASP A 61 -0.57 -9.38 9.43
C ASP A 61 0.18 -10.65 9.01
N PRO A 62 1.31 -11.01 9.66
CA PRO A 62 2.06 -12.21 9.31
C PRO A 62 1.23 -13.50 9.33
N GLN A 63 0.16 -13.56 10.13
CA GLN A 63 -0.76 -14.71 10.17
C GLN A 63 -1.67 -14.79 8.95
N LEU A 64 -1.77 -13.69 8.19
CA LEU A 64 -2.54 -13.56 6.96
C LEU A 64 -1.64 -13.48 5.74
N PHE A 65 -0.51 -14.18 5.79
CA PHE A 65 0.39 -14.38 4.65
C PHE A 65 0.59 -15.88 4.42
N GLU A 66 0.18 -16.35 3.24
CA GLU A 66 0.27 -17.75 2.86
C GLU A 66 1.03 -17.93 1.55
N LYS A 67 1.62 -19.11 1.39
CA LYS A 67 2.27 -19.54 0.15
C LYS A 67 1.67 -20.85 -0.34
N ASN A 68 1.50 -20.93 -1.66
CA ASN A 68 1.09 -22.16 -2.31
C ASN A 68 -0.24 -22.73 -1.77
N HIS A 69 -1.21 -21.84 -1.53
CA HIS A 69 -2.59 -22.23 -1.29
C HIS A 69 -3.37 -22.21 -2.60
N TYR A 70 -3.98 -23.31 -2.96
CA TYR A 70 -4.64 -23.50 -4.25
C TYR A 70 -6.10 -23.87 -4.06
N GLU A 71 -6.97 -23.18 -4.78
CA GLU A 71 -8.39 -23.47 -4.89
C GLU A 71 -8.76 -23.75 -6.35
N ASN A 72 -9.91 -24.39 -6.57
CA ASN A 72 -10.35 -24.80 -7.90
C ASN A 72 -10.91 -23.62 -8.73
N SER A 73 -11.36 -22.58 -8.06
CA SER A 73 -11.97 -21.42 -8.70
C SER A 73 -11.64 -20.12 -7.96
N VAL A 74 -11.90 -19.00 -8.62
CA VAL A 74 -11.82 -17.66 -8.03
C VAL A 74 -12.80 -17.53 -6.85
N GLU A 75 -14.00 -18.05 -7.01
CA GLU A 75 -15.03 -18.03 -5.97
C GLU A 75 -14.57 -18.77 -4.72
N ASP A 76 -14.03 -19.99 -4.88
CA ASP A 76 -13.53 -20.79 -3.76
C ASP A 76 -12.36 -20.08 -3.05
N MET A 77 -11.46 -19.47 -3.81
CA MET A 77 -10.35 -18.68 -3.26
C MET A 77 -10.85 -17.48 -2.46
N ILE A 78 -11.84 -16.75 -2.98
CA ILE A 78 -12.44 -15.62 -2.26
C ILE A 78 -13.12 -16.10 -0.98
N ARG A 79 -13.91 -17.20 -1.05
CA ARG A 79 -14.56 -17.79 0.13
C ARG A 79 -13.54 -18.19 1.19
N TYR A 80 -12.52 -18.93 0.81
CA TYR A 80 -11.45 -19.34 1.73
C TYR A 80 -10.85 -18.15 2.48
N MET A 81 -10.45 -17.11 1.74
CA MET A 81 -9.81 -15.94 2.33
C MET A 81 -10.79 -15.14 3.21
N ALA A 82 -12.01 -14.92 2.75
CA ALA A 82 -13.01 -14.14 3.48
C ALA A 82 -13.48 -14.85 4.75
N GLU A 83 -13.80 -16.15 4.67
CA GLU A 83 -14.22 -16.97 5.81
C GLU A 83 -13.13 -17.04 6.88
N LYS A 84 -11.86 -17.08 6.48
CA LYS A 84 -10.74 -16.99 7.44
C LYS A 84 -10.73 -15.65 8.18
N LEU A 85 -10.98 -14.53 7.51
CA LEU A 85 -11.11 -13.22 8.16
C LEU A 85 -12.33 -13.16 9.11
N VAL A 86 -13.44 -13.80 8.73
CA VAL A 86 -14.63 -13.92 9.57
C VAL A 86 -14.33 -14.79 10.81
N ALA A 87 -13.71 -15.95 10.63
CA ALA A 87 -13.36 -16.87 11.71
C ALA A 87 -12.40 -16.23 12.73
N LEU A 88 -11.51 -15.33 12.28
CA LEU A 88 -10.63 -14.55 13.15
C LEU A 88 -11.34 -13.34 13.80
N GLY A 89 -12.62 -13.12 13.53
CA GLY A 89 -13.39 -11.98 14.05
C GLY A 89 -12.95 -10.62 13.49
N ILE A 90 -12.20 -10.61 12.39
CA ILE A 90 -11.71 -9.38 11.72
C ILE A 90 -12.81 -8.79 10.82
N ALA A 91 -13.59 -9.65 10.18
CA ALA A 91 -14.67 -9.28 9.29
C ALA A 91 -16.02 -9.84 9.78
N PRO A 92 -17.16 -9.20 9.48
CA PRO A 92 -18.49 -9.73 9.77
C PRO A 92 -18.87 -10.88 8.82
N GLU A 93 -19.85 -11.72 9.17
CA GLU A 93 -20.31 -12.84 8.35
C GLU A 93 -20.70 -12.43 6.91
N ALA A 94 -21.34 -11.27 6.75
CA ALA A 94 -21.74 -10.74 5.45
C ALA A 94 -20.55 -10.30 4.56
N PHE A 95 -19.30 -10.35 5.05
CA PHE A 95 -18.14 -9.91 4.31
C PHE A 95 -17.88 -10.78 3.07
N THR A 96 -18.01 -12.08 3.21
CA THR A 96 -17.81 -13.05 2.11
C THR A 96 -18.71 -12.74 0.92
N ASP A 97 -20.01 -12.60 1.18
CA ASP A 97 -20.98 -12.31 0.11
C ASP A 97 -20.71 -10.94 -0.54
N SER A 98 -20.36 -9.94 0.26
CA SER A 98 -20.02 -8.61 -0.26
C SER A 98 -18.78 -8.59 -1.16
N VAL A 99 -17.77 -9.42 -0.88
CA VAL A 99 -16.59 -9.56 -1.77
C VAL A 99 -16.98 -10.27 -3.05
N LEU A 100 -17.79 -11.34 -2.98
CA LEU A 100 -18.26 -12.07 -4.15
C LEU A 100 -19.15 -11.21 -5.05
N GLU A 101 -20.06 -10.44 -4.48
CA GLU A 101 -20.87 -9.47 -5.23
C GLU A 101 -20.01 -8.43 -5.94
N ARG A 102 -18.95 -7.94 -5.27
CA ARG A 102 -18.00 -6.99 -5.89
C ARG A 102 -17.23 -7.62 -7.05
N GLU A 103 -16.75 -8.84 -6.87
CA GLU A 103 -16.01 -9.57 -7.90
C GLU A 103 -16.86 -9.88 -9.13
N ALA A 104 -18.14 -10.19 -8.93
CA ALA A 104 -19.09 -10.49 -10.01
C ALA A 104 -19.36 -9.30 -10.93
N VAL A 105 -19.19 -8.06 -10.46
CA VAL A 105 -19.36 -6.85 -11.30
C VAL A 105 -18.22 -6.74 -12.31
N THR A 106 -16.98 -6.92 -11.86
CA THR A 106 -15.78 -6.86 -12.70
C THR A 106 -14.64 -7.53 -11.94
N PRO A 107 -13.90 -8.47 -12.57
CA PRO A 107 -12.75 -9.10 -11.96
C PRO A 107 -11.75 -8.08 -11.41
N THR A 108 -11.25 -8.36 -10.22
CA THR A 108 -10.27 -7.49 -9.54
C THR A 108 -8.82 -7.83 -9.88
N SER A 109 -8.61 -8.58 -10.94
CA SER A 109 -7.29 -8.99 -11.44
C SER A 109 -6.67 -7.95 -12.38
N PHE A 110 -5.33 -7.91 -12.38
CA PHE A 110 -4.50 -7.04 -13.21
C PHE A 110 -3.46 -7.85 -14.00
N ASP A 111 -2.92 -7.27 -15.08
CA ASP A 111 -1.96 -7.91 -15.98
C ASP A 111 -0.59 -8.21 -15.34
N ASN A 112 -0.28 -7.61 -14.20
CA ASN A 112 0.93 -7.86 -13.41
C ASN A 112 0.85 -9.07 -12.48
N LYS A 113 -0.03 -10.04 -12.76
CA LYS A 113 -0.25 -11.29 -12.02
C LYS A 113 -0.84 -11.11 -10.62
N VAL A 114 -1.50 -10.01 -10.35
CA VAL A 114 -2.10 -9.65 -9.06
C VAL A 114 -3.61 -9.61 -9.16
N ALA A 115 -4.31 -10.09 -8.13
CA ALA A 115 -5.72 -9.80 -7.89
C ALA A 115 -5.89 -9.16 -6.51
N ILE A 116 -6.84 -8.21 -6.42
CA ILE A 116 -7.12 -7.47 -5.18
C ILE A 116 -8.63 -7.56 -4.87
N PRO A 117 -9.14 -8.75 -4.48
CA PRO A 117 -10.53 -8.89 -4.06
C PRO A 117 -10.80 -8.06 -2.80
N HIS A 118 -11.92 -7.36 -2.79
CA HIS A 118 -12.31 -6.48 -1.67
C HIS A 118 -13.83 -6.33 -1.59
N SER A 119 -14.34 -6.02 -0.41
CA SER A 119 -15.76 -5.74 -0.21
C SER A 119 -16.15 -4.35 -0.71
N ILE A 120 -17.39 -4.21 -1.19
CA ILE A 120 -18.01 -2.91 -1.49
C ILE A 120 -18.19 -2.09 -0.20
N VAL A 121 -18.42 -2.78 0.92
CA VAL A 121 -18.72 -2.15 2.20
C VAL A 121 -17.50 -2.14 3.12
N CYS A 122 -17.19 -0.98 3.70
CA CYS A 122 -16.14 -0.84 4.71
C CYS A 122 -16.62 -1.38 6.06
N SER A 123 -16.51 -2.69 6.29
CA SER A 123 -17.13 -3.39 7.41
C SER A 123 -16.16 -4.12 8.35
N THR A 124 -14.85 -4.14 8.03
CA THR A 124 -13.87 -4.81 8.88
C THR A 124 -13.49 -3.99 10.11
N GLN A 125 -13.01 -4.64 11.17
CA GLN A 125 -12.63 -3.98 12.43
C GLN A 125 -11.40 -3.07 12.29
N LYS A 126 -10.50 -3.39 11.34
CA LYS A 126 -9.31 -2.61 10.98
C LYS A 126 -9.06 -2.77 9.48
N ASN A 127 -8.28 -1.86 8.88
CA ASN A 127 -7.75 -2.12 7.55
C ASN A 127 -6.83 -3.33 7.61
N ILE A 128 -7.02 -4.28 6.70
CA ILE A 128 -6.30 -5.55 6.71
C ILE A 128 -6.05 -6.04 5.28
N GLY A 129 -4.86 -6.59 5.04
CA GLY A 129 -4.50 -7.31 3.84
C GLY A 129 -4.23 -8.78 4.16
N PHE A 130 -4.94 -9.69 3.50
CA PHE A 130 -4.62 -11.11 3.50
C PHE A 130 -3.97 -11.46 2.16
N VAL A 131 -2.73 -11.94 2.19
CA VAL A 131 -1.93 -12.17 0.99
C VAL A 131 -1.67 -13.65 0.80
N ILE A 132 -1.95 -14.15 -0.41
CA ILE A 132 -1.56 -15.49 -0.88
C ILE A 132 -0.63 -15.33 -2.07
N VAL A 133 0.52 -16.01 -2.04
CA VAL A 133 1.49 -16.06 -3.15
C VAL A 133 1.62 -17.48 -3.65
N ASN A 134 1.26 -17.73 -4.90
CA ASN A 134 1.26 -19.05 -5.52
C ASN A 134 2.31 -19.16 -6.64
N GLU A 135 3.01 -20.29 -6.71
CA GLU A 135 3.90 -20.60 -7.83
C GLU A 135 3.12 -20.91 -9.10
N LYS A 136 1.99 -21.63 -8.96
CA LYS A 136 1.09 -21.92 -10.08
C LYS A 136 0.01 -20.85 -10.13
N PRO A 137 -0.24 -20.27 -11.31
CA PRO A 137 -1.26 -19.24 -11.43
C PRO A 137 -2.69 -19.82 -11.32
N LEU A 138 -3.60 -19.00 -10.79
CA LEU A 138 -5.03 -19.20 -10.88
C LEU A 138 -5.58 -18.31 -12.00
N ARG A 139 -6.41 -18.87 -12.89
CA ARG A 139 -7.11 -18.07 -13.91
C ARG A 139 -8.16 -17.17 -13.25
N TRP A 140 -7.98 -15.86 -13.37
CA TRP A 140 -8.82 -14.84 -12.74
C TRP A 140 -9.34 -13.85 -13.78
N GLY A 141 -10.52 -14.09 -14.30
CA GLY A 141 -11.03 -13.36 -15.44
C GLY A 141 -10.14 -13.56 -16.68
N THR A 142 -9.55 -12.48 -17.17
CA THR A 142 -8.66 -12.50 -18.36
C THR A 142 -7.19 -12.75 -18.03
N PHE A 143 -6.79 -12.71 -16.76
CA PHE A 143 -5.40 -12.77 -16.34
C PHE A 143 -5.07 -14.04 -15.55
N ASP A 144 -3.81 -14.41 -15.58
CA ASP A 144 -3.23 -15.48 -14.78
C ASP A 144 -2.59 -14.86 -13.54
N VAL A 145 -3.18 -15.11 -12.36
CA VAL A 145 -2.84 -14.48 -11.09
C VAL A 145 -2.00 -15.40 -10.21
N GLN A 146 -0.92 -14.87 -9.66
CA GLN A 146 -0.04 -15.56 -8.70
C GLN A 146 -0.04 -14.90 -7.32
N ILE A 147 -0.42 -13.62 -7.24
CA ILE A 147 -0.48 -12.88 -5.99
C ILE A 147 -1.92 -12.44 -5.78
N ILE A 148 -2.53 -12.88 -4.69
CA ILE A 148 -3.89 -12.54 -4.34
C ILE A 148 -3.83 -11.76 -3.02
N MET A 149 -4.31 -10.52 -3.02
CA MET A 149 -4.34 -9.67 -1.83
C MET A 149 -5.79 -9.26 -1.54
N MET A 150 -6.47 -10.02 -0.68
CA MET A 150 -7.78 -9.62 -0.19
C MET A 150 -7.65 -8.46 0.78
N ILE A 151 -8.44 -7.41 0.56
CA ILE A 151 -8.43 -6.22 1.39
C ILE A 151 -9.74 -6.07 2.14
N GLY A 152 -9.63 -5.99 3.47
CA GLY A 152 -10.69 -5.52 4.35
C GLY A 152 -10.49 -4.06 4.72
N VAL A 153 -11.55 -3.26 4.62
CA VAL A 153 -11.50 -1.82 4.89
C VAL A 153 -12.37 -1.46 6.09
N ASN A 154 -11.78 -0.74 7.04
CA ASN A 154 -12.49 -0.15 8.16
C ASN A 154 -13.03 1.23 7.78
N HIS A 155 -14.29 1.50 8.15
CA HIS A 155 -14.94 2.77 7.82
C HIS A 155 -14.19 4.01 8.36
N GLN A 156 -13.66 3.93 9.57
CA GLN A 156 -12.93 5.04 10.19
C GLN A 156 -11.55 5.25 9.56
N GLN A 157 -10.96 4.18 8.99
CA GLN A 157 -9.61 4.18 8.40
C GLN A 157 -9.64 4.22 6.85
N ARG A 158 -10.78 4.49 6.24
CA ARG A 158 -10.96 4.45 4.77
C ARG A 158 -10.01 5.40 4.01
N MET A 159 -9.58 6.50 4.64
CA MET A 159 -8.65 7.45 4.00
C MET A 159 -7.24 6.86 3.86
N ASP A 160 -6.80 6.06 4.84
CA ASP A 160 -5.53 5.35 4.77
C ASP A 160 -5.56 4.28 3.68
N PHE A 161 -6.67 3.54 3.59
CA PHE A 161 -6.90 2.61 2.49
C PHE A 161 -6.86 3.32 1.12
N LYS A 162 -7.60 4.42 0.96
CA LYS A 162 -7.60 5.19 -0.31
C LYS A 162 -6.20 5.63 -0.70
N TYR A 163 -5.41 6.11 0.27
CA TYR A 163 -4.03 6.51 0.02
C TYR A 163 -3.16 5.34 -0.47
N VAL A 164 -3.23 4.18 0.20
CA VAL A 164 -2.46 2.99 -0.18
C VAL A 164 -2.91 2.49 -1.55
N TYR A 165 -4.21 2.33 -1.78
CA TYR A 165 -4.77 1.83 -3.02
C TYR A 165 -4.39 2.70 -4.23
N SER A 166 -4.49 4.04 -4.10
CA SER A 166 -4.14 4.99 -5.17
C SER A 166 -2.63 5.04 -5.50
N ASN A 167 -1.77 4.49 -4.67
CA ASN A 167 -0.32 4.44 -4.89
C ASN A 167 0.18 3.02 -5.18
N LEU A 168 -0.70 2.02 -5.15
CA LEU A 168 -0.41 0.63 -5.47
C LEU A 168 -0.60 0.35 -6.98
N LEU A 169 -1.54 1.03 -7.59
CA LEU A 169 -1.91 0.96 -9.02
C LEU A 169 -1.25 2.06 -9.81
#